data_913493a63774b02792dead8975ee4ded
#
_entry.id   913493a63774b02792dead8975ee4ded
#
_cell.length_a   1.000
_cell.length_b   1.000
_cell.length_c   1.000
_cell.angle_alpha   90.00
_cell.angle_beta   90.00
_cell.angle_gamma   90.00
#
_symmetry.space_group_name_H-M   'P 1'
#
loop_
_entity.id
_entity.type
_entity.pdbx_description
1 polymer ?
#
loop_
_entity_poly.entity_id
_entity_poly.type
_entity_poly.pdbx_seq_one_letter_code
_entity_poly.pdbx_strand_id
1 'polypeptide(L)'
;MIKNLQYFQPQEPKFGEITYKDIEEEGISAEEKSRRCWRFYLSKDDSIVTDLFLGQFRSTLRCTECQHESVTFEPFWIVSVPLAKDTIDIQECMELFVKAETLDEDEMPTCEACKQRRKCIKWYSFEKWPSVLIIHLKRFGPSASYRAKLTNKIQTPLRNLDLRYVELERDRVIWHGSPKWQKFQPKMPW
;
A
#
# COMPACT_ATOMS: atom_id res chain seq x y z
N MET A 1 12.11 36.00 -16.54
CA MET A 1 11.77 35.60 -17.92
C MET A 1 11.31 34.18 -17.92
N ILE A 2 10.04 33.94 -17.56
CA ILE A 2 9.40 32.61 -17.53
C ILE A 2 8.71 32.44 -18.89
N LYS A 3 9.43 31.85 -19.84
CA LYS A 3 8.85 31.44 -21.12
C LYS A 3 8.80 29.91 -21.13
N ASN A 4 7.64 29.41 -21.45
CA ASN A 4 7.27 28.02 -21.76
C ASN A 4 6.92 27.10 -20.57
N LEU A 5 5.86 27.45 -19.85
CA LEU A 5 4.90 26.43 -19.47
C LEU A 5 4.13 26.08 -20.77
N GLN A 6 4.66 25.15 -21.54
CA GLN A 6 3.85 24.48 -22.55
C GLN A 6 2.74 23.78 -21.78
N TYR A 7 1.50 24.20 -22.04
CA TYR A 7 0.31 23.56 -21.55
C TYR A 7 0.43 22.07 -21.84
N PHE A 8 0.42 21.26 -20.78
CA PHE A 8 0.28 19.82 -20.87
C PHE A 8 -1.00 19.56 -21.69
N GLN A 9 -0.84 19.20 -22.95
CA GLN A 9 -1.96 18.63 -23.69
C GLN A 9 -2.14 17.22 -23.12
N PRO A 10 -3.36 16.85 -22.66
CA PRO A 10 -3.64 15.49 -22.28
C PRO A 10 -3.26 14.58 -23.45
N GLN A 11 -2.34 13.66 -23.23
CA GLN A 11 -2.04 12.66 -24.25
C GLN A 11 -3.28 11.77 -24.40
N GLU A 12 -3.60 11.38 -25.62
CA GLU A 12 -4.65 10.39 -25.82
C GLU A 12 -4.33 9.14 -24.98
N PRO A 13 -5.32 8.58 -24.27
CA PRO A 13 -5.07 7.45 -23.39
C PRO A 13 -4.41 6.32 -24.17
N LYS A 14 -3.24 5.88 -23.73
CA LYS A 14 -2.43 4.81 -24.36
C LYS A 14 -3.15 3.46 -24.36
N PHE A 15 -4.26 3.36 -23.65
CA PHE A 15 -5.03 2.12 -23.47
C PHE A 15 -6.49 2.37 -23.86
N GLY A 16 -7.12 1.35 -24.47
CA GLY A 16 -8.55 1.37 -24.74
C GLY A 16 -9.37 1.60 -23.45
N GLU A 17 -10.63 2.00 -23.60
CA GLU A 17 -11.50 2.33 -22.49
C GLU A 17 -11.70 1.10 -21.59
N ILE A 18 -11.10 1.12 -20.40
CA ILE A 18 -11.25 0.10 -19.36
C ILE A 18 -12.30 0.62 -18.37
N THR A 19 -13.30 -0.19 -18.09
CA THR A 19 -14.35 0.14 -17.14
C THR A 19 -14.10 -0.51 -15.78
N TYR A 20 -14.76 0.00 -14.74
CA TYR A 20 -14.70 -0.61 -13.41
C TYR A 20 -15.20 -2.07 -13.39
N LYS A 21 -16.15 -2.41 -14.27
CA LYS A 21 -16.65 -3.79 -14.42
C LYS A 21 -15.59 -4.76 -14.90
N ASP A 22 -14.67 -4.31 -15.75
CA ASP A 22 -13.57 -5.15 -16.25
C ASP A 22 -12.58 -5.52 -15.15
N ILE A 23 -12.55 -4.74 -14.06
CA ILE A 23 -11.67 -4.97 -12.91
C ILE A 23 -12.28 -6.00 -11.96
N GLU A 24 -13.62 -6.00 -11.83
CA GLU A 24 -14.36 -6.86 -10.91
C GLU A 24 -14.90 -8.14 -11.55
N GLU A 25 -14.40 -8.51 -12.71
CA GLU A 25 -14.76 -9.75 -13.37
C GLU A 25 -14.42 -10.96 -12.48
N GLU A 26 -15.39 -11.85 -12.29
CA GLU A 26 -15.21 -13.05 -11.48
C GLU A 26 -14.19 -14.00 -12.11
N GLY A 27 -13.34 -14.59 -11.27
CA GLY A 27 -12.39 -15.64 -11.70
C GLY A 27 -11.08 -15.15 -12.29
N ILE A 28 -10.82 -13.84 -12.36
CA ILE A 28 -9.51 -13.31 -12.78
C ILE A 28 -8.47 -13.48 -11.67
N SER A 29 -7.20 -13.70 -12.06
CA SER A 29 -6.12 -13.78 -11.08
C SER A 29 -5.83 -12.43 -10.43
N ALA A 30 -5.19 -12.44 -9.24
CA ALA A 30 -4.79 -11.20 -8.56
C ALA A 30 -3.84 -10.36 -9.41
N GLU A 31 -2.93 -10.99 -10.17
CA GLU A 31 -2.01 -10.31 -11.08
C GLU A 31 -2.74 -9.62 -12.23
N GLU A 32 -3.78 -10.28 -12.78
CA GLU A 32 -4.60 -9.66 -13.83
C GLU A 32 -5.43 -8.52 -13.27
N LYS A 33 -6.02 -8.69 -12.08
CA LYS A 33 -6.75 -7.62 -11.37
C LYS A 33 -5.84 -6.42 -11.12
N SER A 34 -4.61 -6.65 -10.64
CA SER A 34 -3.59 -5.60 -10.46
C SER A 34 -3.32 -4.83 -11.76
N ARG A 35 -3.09 -5.55 -12.87
CA ARG A 35 -2.82 -4.95 -14.18
C ARG A 35 -4.00 -4.13 -14.70
N ARG A 36 -5.23 -4.63 -14.57
CA ARG A 36 -6.44 -3.92 -14.99
C ARG A 36 -6.67 -2.66 -14.17
N CYS A 37 -6.54 -2.73 -12.83
CA CYS A 37 -6.60 -1.56 -11.95
C CYS A 37 -5.56 -0.50 -12.35
N TRP A 38 -4.34 -0.91 -12.63
CA TRP A 38 -3.27 0.00 -13.05
C TRP A 38 -3.59 0.70 -14.37
N ARG A 39 -4.00 -0.06 -15.40
CA ARG A 39 -4.38 0.50 -16.71
C ARG A 39 -5.57 1.45 -16.60
N PHE A 40 -6.58 1.07 -15.81
CA PHE A 40 -7.74 1.92 -15.56
C PHE A 40 -7.33 3.27 -14.99
N TYR A 41 -6.40 3.26 -14.03
CA TYR A 41 -5.92 4.49 -13.42
C TYR A 41 -5.14 5.35 -14.43
N LEU A 42 -4.21 4.76 -15.17
CA LEU A 42 -3.45 5.45 -16.21
C LEU A 42 -4.34 5.98 -17.35
N SER A 43 -5.47 5.34 -17.62
CA SER A 43 -6.42 5.86 -18.62
C SER A 43 -7.12 7.17 -18.19
N LYS A 44 -7.10 7.47 -16.88
CA LYS A 44 -7.70 8.71 -16.32
C LYS A 44 -6.67 9.83 -16.15
N ASP A 45 -5.44 9.49 -15.85
CA ASP A 45 -4.37 10.46 -15.58
C ASP A 45 -3.02 9.89 -16.04
N ASP A 46 -2.69 10.15 -17.31
CA ASP A 46 -1.39 9.81 -17.90
C ASP A 46 -0.55 11.09 -18.00
N SER A 47 0.37 11.27 -17.04
CA SER A 47 1.21 12.45 -16.93
C SER A 47 2.60 12.10 -16.43
N ILE A 48 3.58 13.01 -16.62
CA ILE A 48 4.92 12.86 -16.05
C ILE A 48 4.88 12.74 -14.51
N VAL A 49 3.88 13.34 -13.87
CA VAL A 49 3.70 13.25 -12.42
C VAL A 49 3.27 11.82 -12.06
N THR A 50 2.35 11.24 -12.83
CA THR A 50 1.92 9.85 -12.69
C THR A 50 3.10 8.90 -12.89
N ASP A 51 3.92 9.11 -13.93
CA ASP A 51 5.09 8.26 -14.20
C ASP A 51 6.13 8.27 -13.06
N LEU A 52 6.26 9.40 -12.36
CA LEU A 52 7.26 9.55 -11.30
C LEU A 52 6.75 9.13 -9.92
N PHE A 53 5.52 9.47 -9.57
CA PHE A 53 5.05 9.42 -8.19
C PHE A 53 3.96 8.39 -7.93
N LEU A 54 3.34 7.83 -8.97
CA LEU A 54 2.26 6.86 -8.78
C LEU A 54 2.82 5.50 -8.43
N GLY A 55 2.32 4.95 -7.32
CA GLY A 55 2.51 3.56 -6.91
C GLY A 55 1.18 2.83 -6.79
N GLN A 56 1.22 1.54 -6.47
CA GLN A 56 0.05 0.72 -6.25
C GLN A 56 0.21 -0.14 -5.01
N PHE A 57 -0.76 -0.06 -4.09
CA PHE A 57 -0.91 -0.98 -2.98
C PHE A 57 -1.73 -2.21 -3.38
N ARG A 58 -1.42 -3.30 -2.73
CA ARG A 58 -2.28 -4.47 -2.59
C ARG A 58 -2.82 -4.46 -1.15
N SER A 59 -4.12 -4.29 -1.00
CA SER A 59 -4.83 -4.43 0.27
C SER A 59 -5.42 -5.83 0.34
N THR A 60 -5.05 -6.61 1.34
CA THR A 60 -5.56 -7.97 1.55
C THR A 60 -6.38 -8.01 2.82
N LEU A 61 -7.55 -8.60 2.72
CA LEU A 61 -8.49 -8.81 3.81
C LEU A 61 -8.76 -10.30 3.94
N ARG A 62 -8.40 -10.90 5.08
CA ARG A 62 -8.61 -12.33 5.37
C ARG A 62 -9.64 -12.52 6.47
N CYS A 63 -10.68 -13.26 6.19
CA CYS A 63 -11.66 -13.69 7.19
C CYS A 63 -11.03 -14.67 8.18
N THR A 64 -11.20 -14.45 9.49
CA THR A 64 -10.62 -15.35 10.51
C THR A 64 -11.37 -16.68 10.62
N GLU A 65 -12.62 -16.74 10.16
CA GLU A 65 -13.44 -17.95 10.21
C GLU A 65 -13.20 -18.89 9.03
N CYS A 66 -13.43 -18.40 7.81
CA CYS A 66 -13.36 -19.24 6.61
C CYS A 66 -12.05 -19.11 5.84
N GLN A 67 -11.12 -18.25 6.28
CA GLN A 67 -9.83 -17.97 5.65
C GLN A 67 -9.95 -17.40 4.22
N HIS A 68 -11.14 -17.01 3.79
CA HIS A 68 -11.32 -16.35 2.49
C HIS A 68 -10.52 -15.04 2.44
N GLU A 69 -9.76 -14.85 1.37
CA GLU A 69 -9.01 -13.63 1.10
C GLU A 69 -9.68 -12.80 0.00
N SER A 70 -9.99 -11.56 0.31
CA SER A 70 -10.36 -10.56 -0.68
C SER A 70 -9.18 -9.60 -0.91
N VAL A 71 -8.84 -9.37 -2.17
CA VAL A 71 -7.71 -8.53 -2.56
C VAL A 71 -8.19 -7.38 -3.41
N THR A 72 -7.80 -6.16 -3.02
CA THR A 72 -8.02 -4.94 -3.80
C THR A 72 -6.70 -4.25 -4.11
N PHE A 73 -6.68 -3.50 -5.22
CA PHE A 73 -5.50 -2.76 -5.67
C PHE A 73 -5.84 -1.28 -5.71
N GLU A 74 -5.06 -0.49 -4.99
CA GLU A 74 -5.31 0.93 -4.77
C GLU A 74 -4.09 1.75 -5.23
N PRO A 75 -4.28 2.77 -6.10
CA PRO A 75 -3.19 3.67 -6.45
C PRO A 75 -2.85 4.58 -5.27
N PHE A 76 -1.60 4.96 -5.16
CA PHE A 76 -1.15 5.95 -4.17
C PHE A 76 -0.11 6.90 -4.75
N TRP A 77 -0.12 8.13 -4.24
CA TRP A 77 0.87 9.16 -4.54
C TRP A 77 1.79 9.42 -3.35
N ILE A 78 1.27 9.19 -2.17
CA ILE A 78 1.93 9.49 -0.90
C ILE A 78 1.66 8.33 0.05
N VAL A 79 2.70 7.81 0.68
CA VAL A 79 2.58 6.84 1.76
C VAL A 79 2.50 7.58 3.09
N SER A 80 1.34 7.56 3.72
CA SER A 80 1.14 8.20 5.02
C SER A 80 1.38 7.21 6.15
N VAL A 81 2.60 7.22 6.70
CA VAL A 81 3.03 6.27 7.73
C VAL A 81 2.67 6.72 9.14
N PRO A 82 2.23 5.79 10.01
CA PRO A 82 2.00 6.09 11.41
C PRO A 82 3.32 6.30 12.16
N LEU A 83 3.23 6.99 13.28
CA LEU A 83 4.32 7.18 14.24
C LEU A 83 3.86 6.66 15.58
N ALA A 84 4.59 5.70 16.17
CA ALA A 84 4.47 5.39 17.57
C ALA A 84 5.24 6.42 18.42
N LYS A 85 4.94 6.46 19.71
CA LYS A 85 5.56 7.44 20.64
C LYS A 85 7.08 7.32 20.68
N ASP A 86 7.60 6.09 20.53
CA ASP A 86 9.02 5.78 20.65
C ASP A 86 9.68 5.49 19.29
N THR A 87 8.96 5.71 18.18
CA THR A 87 9.50 5.53 16.82
C THR A 87 10.67 6.46 16.58
N ILE A 88 11.79 5.91 16.14
CA ILE A 88 13.05 6.63 15.96
C ILE A 88 13.55 6.69 14.52
N ASP A 89 13.10 5.79 13.64
CA ASP A 89 13.54 5.76 12.26
C ASP A 89 12.39 5.54 11.26
N ILE A 90 12.71 5.78 9.98
CA ILE A 90 11.73 5.68 8.89
C ILE A 90 11.37 4.22 8.58
N GLN A 91 12.27 3.27 8.88
CA GLN A 91 12.02 1.85 8.65
C GLN A 91 10.93 1.34 9.58
N GLU A 92 11.02 1.69 10.88
CA GLU A 92 9.95 1.40 11.84
C GLU A 92 8.60 1.99 11.41
N CYS A 93 8.59 3.22 10.88
CA CYS A 93 7.36 3.82 10.37
C CYS A 93 6.74 3.00 9.24
N MET A 94 7.57 2.48 8.33
CA MET A 94 7.13 1.67 7.21
C MET A 94 6.66 0.27 7.67
N GLU A 95 7.34 -0.33 8.65
CA GLU A 95 6.91 -1.60 9.28
C GLU A 95 5.54 -1.45 9.94
N LEU A 96 5.33 -0.37 10.68
CA LEU A 96 4.03 -0.06 11.28
C LEU A 96 2.94 0.14 10.23
N PHE A 97 3.27 0.70 9.06
CA PHE A 97 2.31 0.91 7.98
C PHE A 97 1.82 -0.40 7.36
N VAL A 98 2.71 -1.38 7.15
CA VAL A 98 2.36 -2.68 6.55
C VAL A 98 1.92 -3.73 7.56
N LYS A 99 2.03 -3.42 8.85
CA LYS A 99 1.66 -4.34 9.92
C LYS A 99 0.19 -4.73 9.79
N ALA A 100 -0.05 -6.04 9.89
CA ALA A 100 -1.41 -6.56 9.87
C ALA A 100 -2.22 -6.03 11.07
N GLU A 101 -3.42 -5.57 10.80
CA GLU A 101 -4.40 -5.10 11.79
C GLU A 101 -5.62 -6.02 11.81
N THR A 102 -6.21 -6.15 12.99
CA THR A 102 -7.44 -6.93 13.16
C THR A 102 -8.63 -5.98 13.15
N LEU A 103 -9.56 -6.22 12.24
CA LEU A 103 -10.83 -5.53 12.16
C LEU A 103 -11.88 -6.33 12.93
N ASP A 104 -12.29 -5.83 14.10
CA ASP A 104 -13.31 -6.44 14.96
C ASP A 104 -14.35 -5.43 15.42
N GLU A 105 -15.35 -5.90 16.16
CA GLU A 105 -16.48 -5.10 16.65
C GLU A 105 -17.15 -4.27 15.54
N ASP A 106 -17.07 -2.94 15.62
CA ASP A 106 -17.72 -2.02 14.68
C ASP A 106 -17.02 -2.00 13.30
N GLU A 107 -15.77 -2.41 13.22
CA GLU A 107 -14.97 -2.40 11.99
C GLU A 107 -15.10 -3.70 11.18
N MET A 108 -15.79 -4.73 11.68
CA MET A 108 -15.95 -6.01 10.99
C MET A 108 -16.60 -5.81 9.59
N PRO A 109 -15.92 -6.20 8.52
CA PRO A 109 -16.50 -6.18 7.19
C PRO A 109 -17.43 -7.39 6.95
N THR A 110 -18.26 -7.31 5.92
CA THR A 110 -19.01 -8.47 5.44
C THR A 110 -18.08 -9.36 4.61
N CYS A 111 -17.85 -10.58 5.07
CA CYS A 111 -17.06 -11.56 4.32
C CYS A 111 -17.84 -12.04 3.09
N GLU A 112 -17.21 -12.03 1.93
CA GLU A 112 -17.83 -12.44 0.66
C GLU A 112 -18.21 -13.93 0.64
N ALA A 113 -17.44 -14.79 1.30
CA ALA A 113 -17.74 -16.23 1.39
C ALA A 113 -18.77 -16.54 2.49
N CYS A 114 -18.64 -15.97 3.68
CA CYS A 114 -19.57 -16.21 4.79
C CYS A 114 -20.90 -15.46 4.62
N LYS A 115 -20.96 -14.40 3.80
CA LYS A 115 -22.10 -13.48 3.63
C LYS A 115 -22.57 -12.81 4.94
N GLN A 116 -21.66 -12.73 5.93
CA GLN A 116 -21.93 -12.17 7.27
C GLN A 116 -20.75 -11.26 7.70
N ARG A 117 -21.02 -10.33 8.61
CA ARG A 117 -19.96 -9.57 9.25
C ARG A 117 -19.09 -10.51 10.06
N ARG A 118 -17.79 -10.46 9.79
CA ARG A 118 -16.80 -11.35 10.42
C ARG A 118 -15.56 -10.56 10.80
N LYS A 119 -14.92 -10.98 11.88
CA LYS A 119 -13.59 -10.53 12.24
C LYS A 119 -12.63 -10.88 11.11
N CYS A 120 -11.84 -9.89 10.68
CA CYS A 120 -10.90 -10.04 9.58
C CYS A 120 -9.54 -9.49 9.96
N ILE A 121 -8.52 -9.98 9.29
CA ILE A 121 -7.16 -9.45 9.35
C ILE A 121 -6.92 -8.69 8.05
N LYS A 122 -6.49 -7.43 8.15
CA LYS A 122 -6.19 -6.56 7.02
C LYS A 122 -4.73 -6.16 7.04
N TRP A 123 -4.09 -6.15 5.88
CA TRP A 123 -2.74 -5.60 5.73
C TRP A 123 -2.54 -5.03 4.33
N TYR A 124 -1.52 -4.16 4.22
CA TYR A 124 -1.08 -3.61 2.97
C TYR A 124 0.26 -4.21 2.55
N SER A 125 0.46 -4.37 1.25
CA SER A 125 1.76 -4.62 0.64
C SER A 125 1.92 -3.75 -0.59
N PHE A 126 3.16 -3.53 -1.02
CA PHE A 126 3.45 -2.77 -2.22
C PHE A 126 3.38 -3.69 -3.44
N GLU A 127 2.51 -3.38 -4.37
CA GLU A 127 2.36 -4.08 -5.65
C GLU A 127 3.23 -3.43 -6.73
N LYS A 128 3.26 -2.08 -6.74
CA LYS A 128 4.15 -1.30 -7.62
C LYS A 128 4.75 -0.12 -6.85
N TRP A 129 6.07 0.02 -6.97
CA TRP A 129 6.78 1.16 -6.41
C TRP A 129 6.80 2.31 -7.41
N PRO A 130 6.62 3.56 -6.94
CA PRO A 130 6.86 4.74 -7.76
C PRO A 130 8.37 4.96 -7.96
N SER A 131 8.74 5.68 -9.02
CA SER A 131 10.14 6.12 -9.22
C SER A 131 10.62 7.07 -8.13
N VAL A 132 9.71 7.88 -7.59
CA VAL A 132 9.94 8.81 -6.47
C VAL A 132 8.89 8.55 -5.40
N LEU A 133 9.32 8.04 -4.25
CA LEU A 133 8.44 7.76 -3.11
C LEU A 133 8.31 8.98 -2.22
N ILE A 134 7.08 9.44 -2.00
CA ILE A 134 6.77 10.49 -1.03
C ILE A 134 6.25 9.83 0.25
N ILE A 135 6.95 10.04 1.37
CA ILE A 135 6.54 9.55 2.68
C ILE A 135 6.04 10.71 3.53
N HIS A 136 4.80 10.63 3.97
CA HIS A 136 4.20 11.58 4.89
C HIS A 136 4.14 10.99 6.30
N LEU A 137 4.70 11.68 7.27
CA LEU A 137 4.69 11.26 8.68
C LEU A 137 3.42 11.76 9.38
N LYS A 138 2.56 10.85 9.84
CA LYS A 138 1.33 11.18 10.59
C LYS A 138 1.68 11.65 12.01
N ARG A 139 2.10 12.92 12.15
CA ARG A 139 2.55 13.49 13.43
C ARG A 139 1.43 13.95 14.36
N PHE A 140 0.19 13.90 13.93
CA PHE A 140 -0.96 14.29 14.72
C PHE A 140 -1.80 13.06 15.04
N GLY A 141 -2.02 12.80 16.33
CA GLY A 141 -2.83 11.67 16.79
C GLY A 141 -4.33 11.87 16.52
N PRO A 142 -5.13 10.79 16.52
CA PRO A 142 -6.58 10.84 16.28
C PRO A 142 -7.40 11.43 17.44
N SER A 143 -6.82 11.63 18.61
CA SER A 143 -7.54 12.10 19.79
C SER A 143 -7.92 13.59 19.68
N ALA A 144 -9.20 13.86 19.65
CA ALA A 144 -9.77 15.21 19.60
C ALA A 144 -9.40 16.08 20.82
N SER A 145 -9.07 15.46 21.97
CA SER A 145 -8.78 16.14 23.22
C SER A 145 -7.34 16.61 23.38
N TYR A 146 -6.39 15.99 22.64
CA TYR A 146 -4.99 16.38 22.65
C TYR A 146 -4.42 16.30 21.23
N ARG A 147 -4.53 17.40 20.49
CA ARG A 147 -3.83 17.57 19.20
C ARG A 147 -2.31 17.84 19.41
N ALA A 148 -1.69 17.07 20.28
CA ALA A 148 -0.27 17.18 20.50
C ALA A 148 0.45 16.62 19.27
N LYS A 149 1.23 17.47 18.61
CA LYS A 149 2.13 17.05 17.54
C LYS A 149 3.22 16.16 18.11
N LEU A 150 3.41 14.98 17.56
CA LEU A 150 4.55 14.12 17.86
C LEU A 150 5.83 14.79 17.36
N THR A 151 6.74 15.09 18.28
CA THR A 151 7.99 15.83 17.99
C THR A 151 9.23 14.93 17.88
N ASN A 152 9.03 13.62 17.89
CA ASN A 152 10.10 12.64 17.73
C ASN A 152 10.99 12.98 16.54
N LYS A 153 12.29 12.89 16.73
CA LYS A 153 13.24 12.93 15.61
C LYS A 153 13.22 11.59 14.91
N ILE A 154 12.88 11.59 13.64
CA ILE A 154 12.89 10.40 12.80
C ILE A 154 14.20 10.39 12.02
N GLN A 155 15.00 9.37 12.21
CA GLN A 155 16.21 9.15 11.44
C GLN A 155 15.81 8.71 10.02
N THR A 156 16.33 9.43 9.05
CA THR A 156 16.07 9.12 7.64
C THR A 156 17.42 9.01 6.94
N PRO A 157 17.82 7.83 6.47
CA PRO A 157 19.08 7.66 5.78
C PRO A 157 19.03 8.42 4.45
N LEU A 158 20.11 9.16 4.14
CA LEU A 158 20.24 9.90 2.88
C LEU A 158 20.53 8.98 1.68
N ARG A 159 20.99 7.76 1.95
CA ARG A 159 21.33 6.76 0.92
C ARG A 159 21.01 5.37 1.46
N ASN A 160 20.72 4.45 0.54
CA ASN A 160 20.53 3.03 0.86
C ASN A 160 19.39 2.76 1.86
N LEU A 161 18.28 3.49 1.75
CA LEU A 161 17.07 3.12 2.46
C LEU A 161 16.59 1.77 1.93
N ASP A 162 16.66 0.74 2.76
CA ASP A 162 16.24 -0.61 2.38
C ASP A 162 14.77 -0.83 2.78
N LEU A 163 13.91 -0.96 1.78
CA LEU A 163 12.48 -1.23 1.97
C LEU A 163 12.05 -2.63 1.50
N ARG A 164 13.01 -3.52 1.17
CA ARG A 164 12.71 -4.87 0.67
C ARG A 164 11.92 -5.71 1.67
N TYR A 165 12.09 -5.47 2.95
CA TYR A 165 11.33 -6.18 3.99
C TYR A 165 9.82 -5.86 3.95
N VAL A 166 9.44 -4.69 3.44
CA VAL A 166 8.03 -4.28 3.28
C VAL A 166 7.34 -5.06 2.15
N GLU A 167 8.11 -5.57 1.17
CA GLU A 167 7.63 -6.46 0.11
C GLU A 167 7.44 -7.90 0.61
N LEU A 168 8.28 -8.34 1.55
CA LEU A 168 8.33 -9.72 2.03
C LEU A 168 7.17 -10.11 2.94
N GLU A 169 6.37 -9.16 3.42
CA GLU A 169 5.18 -9.48 4.23
C GLU A 169 4.04 -10.13 3.41
N ARG A 170 4.19 -10.20 2.09
CA ARG A 170 3.29 -10.96 1.22
C ARG A 170 3.10 -12.41 1.68
N ASP A 171 4.12 -13.01 2.29
CA ASP A 171 4.16 -14.42 2.71
C ASP A 171 4.17 -14.63 4.24
N ARG A 172 4.24 -13.56 5.04
CA ARG A 172 4.48 -13.67 6.50
C ARG A 172 3.25 -13.84 7.38
N VAL A 173 2.06 -13.61 6.89
CA VAL A 173 0.81 -13.72 7.69
C VAL A 173 0.49 -15.17 8.08
N ILE A 174 1.34 -16.15 7.73
CA ILE A 174 1.13 -17.58 8.02
C ILE A 174 1.74 -18.02 9.36
N TRP A 175 2.51 -17.17 10.10
CA TRP A 175 3.21 -17.66 11.30
C TRP A 175 2.96 -16.86 12.57
N HIS A 176 2.01 -17.34 13.36
CA HIS A 176 2.00 -17.12 14.80
C HIS A 176 2.96 -18.13 15.46
N GLY A 177 4.20 -17.73 15.73
CA GLY A 177 5.12 -18.53 16.53
C GLY A 177 6.59 -18.23 16.35
N SER A 178 7.13 -17.40 17.25
CA SER A 178 8.53 -17.18 17.61
C SER A 178 9.49 -16.50 16.62
N PRO A 179 10.26 -15.54 17.12
CA PRO A 179 11.23 -14.81 16.30
C PRO A 179 12.57 -15.55 16.28
N LYS A 180 12.93 -16.15 15.15
CA LYS A 180 14.32 -16.41 14.83
C LYS A 180 14.61 -15.85 13.45
N TRP A 181 15.24 -14.69 13.43
CA TRP A 181 15.81 -14.05 12.26
C TRP A 181 16.92 -14.95 11.69
N GLN A 182 16.63 -15.75 10.69
CA GLN A 182 17.67 -16.32 9.84
C GLN A 182 17.78 -15.43 8.59
N LYS A 183 18.99 -14.89 8.40
CA LYS A 183 19.41 -14.12 7.23
C LYS A 183 19.15 -14.92 5.95
N PHE A 184 18.11 -14.55 5.20
CA PHE A 184 17.91 -15.07 3.86
C PHE A 184 18.57 -14.10 2.89
N GLN A 185 19.62 -14.52 2.23
CA GLN A 185 20.19 -13.79 1.10
C GLN A 185 19.58 -14.37 -0.18
N PRO A 186 18.72 -13.64 -0.90
CA PRO A 186 18.34 -14.07 -2.24
C PRO A 186 19.51 -13.82 -3.19
N LYS A 187 19.97 -14.87 -3.85
CA LYS A 187 20.87 -14.76 -5.01
C LYS A 187 20.08 -14.11 -6.14
N MET A 188 20.49 -12.93 -6.54
CA MET A 188 19.98 -12.28 -7.76
C MET A 188 20.63 -12.92 -8.97
N PRO A 189 19.87 -13.40 -9.97
CA PRO A 189 20.40 -13.56 -11.31
C PRO A 189 20.43 -12.20 -12.00
N TRP A 190 21.56 -11.90 -12.61
CA TRP A 190 21.83 -10.72 -13.45
C TRP A 190 20.96 -10.68 -14.69
#